data_244b76ba1d23550d79546fff8359bd6f
#
_entry.id   244b76ba1d23550d79546fff8359bd6f
#
_cell.length_a   1.000
_cell.length_b   1.000
_cell.length_c   1.000
_cell.angle_alpha   90.00
_cell.angle_beta   90.00
_cell.angle_gamma   90.00
#
_symmetry.space_group_name_H-M   'P 1'
#
loop_
_entity.id
_entity.type
_entity.pdbx_description
1 polymer ?
#
loop_
_entity_poly.entity_id
_entity_poly.type
_entity_poly.pdbx_seq_one_letter_code
_entity_poly.pdbx_strand_id
1 'polypeptide(L)'
;MDLSNGRAGSLHFDFRQYFQGRNAISTQSVLRFAVAVPNVTRTIPCGQNDMKNSTFEISERIGGRKSELPLRRGTLGPDVLDVRSIYRDHNVLAYDPGFGVTASCESKITYIDGDAGVLLYRGYPVEQLAEKSTFMEVCYLLLYGELPSREQFDEFTGSIRHHTMINESLRRFFNGFHHNAHPMAMTAAVVASLSAFYYDSMNIHDLRDRDVFAHRIIAKMPTIAAAAHKHSLGQPFIYPRNDLDYCSNLLHMFFAVPSEPYNIDPVAARALELLFILHADHEQNASTSTVRLAGSAGTNPYAAISAGISALWGPSHGGANEAVLAMLEEIGTVDNIPRFLAMAKDKSSHFKLMGFGHRVYKNFDPRAKIIRAMCHKVLAKLGRDDNPLFELALRLEEIALQDEYFIERKLYPNVDFYSGIIYSAIGIPRSAFTVLFAIARTVGWVAHWQEMISDPDMRIGRPRQLYTGPMQRDYAEVSQRS
;
A
#
# COMPACT_ATOMS: atom_id res chain seq x y z
N MET A 1 33.68 5.31 -37.45
CA MET A 1 32.50 5.75 -38.21
C MET A 1 31.42 6.12 -37.20
N ASP A 2 31.13 7.36 -37.25
CA ASP A 2 30.27 8.16 -36.41
C ASP A 2 28.79 7.75 -36.53
N LEU A 3 28.06 7.63 -35.45
CA LEU A 3 26.61 7.71 -35.42
C LEU A 3 26.15 8.36 -34.11
N SER A 4 26.27 9.69 -34.10
CA SER A 4 25.46 10.58 -33.26
C SER A 4 24.16 10.88 -34.01
N ASN A 5 22.99 10.63 -33.39
CA ASN A 5 21.74 11.39 -33.47
C ASN A 5 20.56 10.52 -33.05
N GLY A 6 20.16 10.63 -31.80
CA GLY A 6 18.88 10.12 -31.26
C GLY A 6 18.04 11.31 -30.79
N ARG A 7 17.06 11.71 -31.59
CA ARG A 7 16.10 12.78 -31.29
C ARG A 7 15.18 12.36 -30.16
N ALA A 8 15.13 13.16 -29.11
CA ALA A 8 14.08 13.14 -28.11
C ALA A 8 12.76 13.60 -28.74
N GLY A 9 11.78 12.69 -28.84
CA GLY A 9 10.43 13.00 -29.26
C GLY A 9 9.65 13.60 -28.09
N SER A 10 9.41 14.90 -28.13
CA SER A 10 8.47 15.56 -27.21
C SER A 10 7.03 15.30 -27.66
N LEU A 11 6.26 14.57 -26.87
CA LEU A 11 4.81 14.50 -27.02
C LEU A 11 4.21 15.84 -26.57
N HIS A 12 3.89 16.69 -27.55
CA HIS A 12 3.07 17.87 -27.35
C HIS A 12 1.60 17.46 -27.32
N PHE A 13 0.97 17.51 -26.16
CA PHE A 13 -0.48 17.55 -26.05
C PHE A 13 -0.94 19.01 -26.14
N ASP A 14 -1.62 19.35 -27.24
CA ASP A 14 -2.21 20.68 -27.45
C ASP A 14 -3.57 20.79 -26.72
N PHE A 15 -3.58 21.56 -25.65
CA PHE A 15 -4.75 21.81 -24.79
C PHE A 15 -5.81 22.71 -25.43
N ARG A 16 -5.62 23.16 -26.69
CA ARG A 16 -6.50 24.14 -27.32
C ARG A 16 -7.79 23.59 -27.90
N GLN A 17 -7.93 22.28 -28.05
CA GLN A 17 -9.16 21.69 -28.63
C GLN A 17 -10.30 21.43 -27.64
N TYR A 18 -10.06 21.59 -26.33
CA TYR A 18 -11.09 21.30 -25.31
C TYR A 18 -11.84 22.51 -24.75
N PHE A 19 -11.48 23.74 -25.17
CA PHE A 19 -12.12 24.97 -24.69
C PHE A 19 -12.68 25.84 -25.84
N GLN A 20 -13.48 25.28 -26.71
CA GLN A 20 -14.37 26.07 -27.58
C GLN A 20 -15.81 25.89 -27.12
N GLY A 21 -16.23 26.75 -26.24
CA GLY A 21 -17.63 26.93 -25.87
C GLY A 21 -17.88 27.34 -24.45
N ARG A 22 -17.56 28.55 -24.08
CA ARG A 22 -18.28 29.53 -23.25
C ARG A 22 -17.35 30.52 -22.56
N ASN A 23 -17.54 31.78 -23.00
CA ASN A 23 -17.17 33.06 -22.38
C ASN A 23 -15.75 33.33 -21.91
N ALA A 24 -15.15 34.32 -22.59
CA ALA A 24 -13.87 34.94 -22.38
C ALA A 24 -13.68 35.44 -20.94
N ILE A 25 -12.64 34.93 -20.27
CA ILE A 25 -11.92 35.61 -19.22
C ILE A 25 -10.43 35.56 -19.58
N SER A 26 -9.79 36.73 -19.44
CA SER A 26 -8.51 37.16 -19.95
C SER A 26 -7.37 36.15 -19.83
N THR A 27 -6.72 35.93 -20.96
CA THR A 27 -5.41 35.29 -21.11
C THR A 27 -4.32 36.20 -20.57
N GLN A 28 -3.72 35.83 -19.43
CA GLN A 28 -2.30 36.11 -19.12
C GLN A 28 -1.91 35.33 -17.86
N SER A 29 -1.14 34.29 -18.07
CA SER A 29 -0.20 33.59 -17.17
C SER A 29 -0.25 32.08 -17.40
N VAL A 30 0.29 31.61 -18.51
CA VAL A 30 0.65 30.19 -18.65
C VAL A 30 2.04 30.02 -18.08
N LEU A 31 2.15 29.63 -16.84
CA LEU A 31 3.40 29.16 -16.25
C LEU A 31 3.74 27.77 -16.85
N ARG A 32 4.76 27.74 -17.67
CA ARG A 32 5.36 26.48 -18.19
C ARG A 32 6.16 25.84 -17.06
N PHE A 33 5.65 24.79 -16.45
CA PHE A 33 6.45 23.88 -15.67
C PHE A 33 7.03 22.79 -16.60
N ALA A 34 8.25 22.99 -17.03
CA ALA A 34 9.08 21.92 -17.56
C ALA A 34 9.67 21.19 -16.34
N VAL A 35 9.08 20.05 -15.95
CA VAL A 35 9.71 19.15 -14.98
C VAL A 35 10.80 18.39 -15.75
N ALA A 36 12.04 18.86 -15.61
CA ALA A 36 13.20 18.06 -15.96
C ALA A 36 13.26 16.89 -14.96
N VAL A 37 13.04 15.67 -15.43
CA VAL A 37 13.37 14.46 -14.68
C VAL A 37 14.90 14.45 -14.56
N PRO A 38 15.49 14.55 -13.35
CA PRO A 38 16.93 14.40 -13.23
C PRO A 38 17.28 12.97 -13.65
N ASN A 39 18.12 12.83 -14.67
CA ASN A 39 18.81 11.58 -14.93
C ASN A 39 19.66 11.26 -13.69
N VAL A 40 19.19 10.36 -12.85
CA VAL A 40 19.98 9.76 -11.77
C VAL A 40 20.93 8.74 -12.39
N THR A 41 21.85 9.21 -13.20
CA THR A 41 23.08 8.49 -13.52
C THR A 41 24.10 8.85 -12.44
N ARG A 42 24.06 8.16 -11.32
CA ARG A 42 25.21 8.08 -10.44
C ARG A 42 26.27 7.26 -11.19
N THR A 43 27.24 7.94 -11.82
CA THR A 43 28.48 7.32 -12.27
C THR A 43 29.12 6.68 -11.06
N ILE A 44 29.10 5.34 -11.01
CA ILE A 44 29.85 4.55 -10.03
C ILE A 44 31.32 4.76 -10.36
N PRO A 45 32.14 5.33 -9.44
CA PRO A 45 33.58 5.36 -9.65
C PRO A 45 34.07 3.91 -9.69
N CYS A 46 34.89 3.58 -10.70
CA CYS A 46 35.56 2.30 -10.83
C CYS A 46 36.56 2.14 -9.66
N GLY A 47 36.14 1.45 -8.58
CA GLY A 47 36.89 1.22 -7.36
C GLY A 47 36.11 0.32 -6.41
N GLN A 48 35.61 -0.81 -6.91
CA GLN A 48 34.71 -1.71 -6.15
C GLN A 48 35.37 -2.46 -4.98
N ASN A 49 36.68 -2.39 -4.75
CA ASN A 49 37.34 -3.23 -3.76
C ASN A 49 37.63 -2.56 -2.39
N ASP A 50 37.60 -1.24 -2.29
CA ASP A 50 37.97 -0.55 -1.01
C ASP A 50 36.76 -0.20 -0.11
N MET A 51 35.52 -0.42 -0.55
CA MET A 51 34.33 0.05 0.18
C MET A 51 33.56 -1.03 0.96
N LYS A 52 34.03 -2.29 0.96
CA LYS A 52 33.38 -3.37 1.73
C LYS A 52 33.55 -3.28 3.25
N ASN A 53 34.48 -2.44 3.75
CA ASN A 53 34.83 -2.33 5.16
C ASN A 53 34.63 -0.92 5.71
N SER A 54 33.65 -0.16 5.20
CA SER A 54 33.30 1.13 5.79
C SER A 54 32.69 0.93 7.18
N THR A 55 33.25 1.61 8.18
CA THR A 55 32.77 1.56 9.56
C THR A 55 32.44 2.96 10.05
N PHE A 56 31.59 3.02 11.09
CA PHE A 56 31.28 4.23 11.82
C PHE A 56 31.75 4.08 13.26
N GLU A 57 32.63 5.01 13.74
CA GLU A 57 33.12 4.98 15.12
C GLU A 57 32.06 5.57 16.08
N ILE A 58 31.67 4.81 17.09
CA ILE A 58 30.94 5.29 18.24
C ILE A 58 31.90 5.37 19.44
N SER A 59 31.89 6.51 20.12
CA SER A 59 32.66 6.70 21.33
C SER A 59 31.81 7.21 22.50
N GLU A 60 32.00 6.62 23.68
CA GLU A 60 31.42 7.13 24.92
C GLU A 60 32.15 8.39 25.36
N ARG A 61 31.39 9.44 25.69
CA ARG A 61 32.00 10.70 26.21
C ARG A 61 32.56 10.55 27.61
N ILE A 62 31.99 9.63 28.40
CA ILE A 62 32.42 9.29 29.76
C ILE A 62 32.81 7.82 29.74
N GLY A 63 34.04 7.50 30.11
CA GLY A 63 34.57 6.12 30.09
C GLY A 63 35.46 5.79 28.90
N GLY A 64 35.35 6.55 27.79
CA GLY A 64 36.27 6.48 26.65
C GLY A 64 36.18 5.21 25.80
N ARG A 65 35.13 4.37 25.97
CA ARG A 65 34.97 3.18 25.15
C ARG A 65 34.67 3.59 23.70
N LYS A 66 35.30 2.89 22.78
CA LYS A 66 35.13 3.08 21.35
C LYS A 66 34.76 1.76 20.70
N SER A 67 33.86 1.79 19.74
CA SER A 67 33.52 0.65 18.88
C SER A 67 33.32 1.09 17.45
N GLU A 68 33.74 0.25 16.53
CA GLU A 68 33.45 0.40 15.11
C GLU A 68 32.19 -0.39 14.77
N LEU A 69 31.22 0.29 14.17
CA LEU A 69 29.99 -0.32 13.69
C LEU A 69 30.04 -0.45 12.17
N PRO A 70 29.75 -1.63 11.62
CA PRO A 70 29.74 -1.82 10.17
C PRO A 70 28.66 -0.98 9.48
N LEU A 71 29.00 -0.37 8.35
CA LEU A 71 28.03 0.21 7.43
C LEU A 71 27.62 -0.85 6.40
N ARG A 72 26.29 -1.05 6.25
CA ARG A 72 25.70 -1.86 5.20
C ARG A 72 25.22 -0.95 4.08
N ARG A 73 25.55 -1.29 2.86
CA ARG A 73 25.18 -0.53 1.68
C ARG A 73 24.19 -1.29 0.82
N GLY A 74 23.04 -0.65 0.54
CA GLY A 74 22.07 -1.14 -0.44
C GLY A 74 22.45 -0.80 -1.88
N THR A 75 21.69 -1.32 -2.83
CA THR A 75 21.80 -0.94 -4.25
C THR A 75 21.41 0.52 -4.47
N LEU A 76 20.37 0.97 -3.75
CA LEU A 76 19.85 2.33 -3.74
C LEU A 76 19.59 2.77 -2.30
N GLY A 77 19.44 4.09 -2.11
CA GLY A 77 19.13 4.67 -0.82
C GLY A 77 20.34 4.95 0.08
N PRO A 78 20.11 5.30 1.35
CA PRO A 78 21.17 5.59 2.32
C PRO A 78 21.89 4.34 2.80
N ASP A 79 23.13 4.49 3.25
CA ASP A 79 23.85 3.45 3.98
C ASP A 79 23.18 3.22 5.35
N VAL A 80 23.24 1.99 5.84
CA VAL A 80 22.63 1.56 7.10
C VAL A 80 23.70 1.15 8.10
N LEU A 81 23.57 1.67 9.33
CA LEU A 81 24.47 1.33 10.44
C LEU A 81 24.01 0.02 11.11
N ASP A 82 24.89 -0.99 11.15
CA ASP A 82 24.60 -2.24 11.85
C ASP A 82 24.83 -2.06 13.37
N VAL A 83 23.72 -1.87 14.09
CA VAL A 83 23.74 -1.56 15.53
C VAL A 83 23.70 -2.78 16.45
N ARG A 84 23.77 -4.01 15.92
CA ARG A 84 23.56 -5.25 16.68
C ARG A 84 24.60 -5.45 17.80
N SER A 85 25.79 -4.88 17.68
CA SER A 85 26.85 -4.98 18.70
C SER A 85 26.73 -3.93 19.84
N ILE A 86 26.01 -2.84 19.66
CA ILE A 86 25.97 -1.71 20.60
C ILE A 86 25.63 -2.14 22.03
N TYR A 87 24.63 -3.01 22.21
CA TYR A 87 24.23 -3.44 23.54
C TYR A 87 25.33 -4.24 24.23
N ARG A 88 26.02 -5.14 23.52
CA ARG A 88 27.12 -5.94 24.05
C ARG A 88 28.29 -5.05 24.44
N ASP A 89 28.64 -4.08 23.60
CA ASP A 89 29.88 -3.31 23.73
C ASP A 89 29.73 -2.10 24.66
N HIS A 90 28.54 -1.49 24.71
CA HIS A 90 28.29 -0.24 25.45
C HIS A 90 27.15 -0.33 26.47
N ASN A 91 26.43 -1.46 26.55
CA ASN A 91 25.24 -1.63 27.40
C ASN A 91 24.17 -0.55 27.19
N VAL A 92 23.99 -0.10 25.92
CA VAL A 92 22.95 0.86 25.51
C VAL A 92 22.09 0.27 24.41
N LEU A 93 20.86 0.74 24.29
CA LEU A 93 19.92 0.37 23.26
C LEU A 93 19.60 1.59 22.40
N ALA A 94 19.35 1.39 21.11
CA ALA A 94 18.77 2.42 20.27
C ALA A 94 17.31 2.67 20.67
N TYR A 95 16.89 3.93 20.66
CA TYR A 95 15.50 4.33 20.93
C TYR A 95 14.93 5.01 19.69
N ASP A 96 14.06 4.30 18.98
CA ASP A 96 13.40 4.76 17.76
C ASP A 96 11.95 4.23 17.72
N PRO A 97 11.02 4.85 18.49
CA PRO A 97 9.62 4.47 18.47
C PRO A 97 9.01 4.74 17.09
N GLY A 98 8.54 3.68 16.43
CA GLY A 98 7.94 3.76 15.10
C GLY A 98 8.92 3.61 13.95
N PHE A 99 10.18 3.22 14.22
CA PHE A 99 11.17 2.81 13.22
C PHE A 99 11.48 3.86 12.15
N GLY A 100 11.51 5.14 12.55
CA GLY A 100 11.70 6.27 11.62
C GLY A 100 13.08 6.31 10.97
N VAL A 101 14.10 5.77 11.66
CA VAL A 101 15.51 5.72 11.22
C VAL A 101 16.11 4.32 11.34
N THR A 102 15.28 3.28 11.48
CA THR A 102 15.72 1.90 11.67
C THR A 102 15.36 1.05 10.47
N ALA A 103 16.35 0.53 9.76
CA ALA A 103 16.15 -0.54 8.79
C ALA A 103 16.01 -1.87 9.53
N SER A 104 14.86 -2.51 9.41
CA SER A 104 14.53 -3.77 10.10
C SER A 104 14.90 -5.03 9.33
N CYS A 105 15.22 -4.90 8.04
CA CYS A 105 15.59 -6.01 7.15
C CYS A 105 16.31 -5.49 5.90
N GLU A 106 16.92 -6.40 5.17
CA GLU A 106 17.28 -6.22 3.76
C GLU A 106 16.10 -6.69 2.90
N SER A 107 15.81 -5.99 1.79
CA SER A 107 14.75 -6.36 0.88
C SER A 107 15.09 -6.01 -0.57
N LYS A 108 14.64 -6.86 -1.50
CA LYS A 108 14.79 -6.66 -2.96
C LYS A 108 13.44 -6.37 -3.63
N ILE A 109 12.37 -6.16 -2.85
CA ILE A 109 11.00 -6.12 -3.39
C ILE A 109 10.64 -4.71 -3.84
N THR A 110 10.73 -3.75 -2.95
CA THR A 110 10.30 -2.38 -3.22
C THR A 110 11.33 -1.38 -2.75
N TYR A 111 11.58 -0.36 -3.57
CA TYR A 111 12.38 0.80 -3.21
C TYR A 111 11.55 2.06 -3.30
N ILE A 112 11.68 2.92 -2.29
CA ILE A 112 11.02 4.22 -2.22
C ILE A 112 12.06 5.30 -1.97
N ASP A 113 12.04 6.34 -2.82
CA ASP A 113 12.69 7.61 -2.54
C ASP A 113 11.60 8.67 -2.31
N GLY A 114 11.37 8.99 -1.05
CA GLY A 114 10.32 9.94 -0.67
C GLY A 114 10.63 11.38 -1.04
N ASP A 115 11.90 11.74 -1.16
CA ASP A 115 12.33 13.09 -1.55
C ASP A 115 12.24 13.28 -3.06
N ALA A 116 12.61 12.27 -3.85
CA ALA A 116 12.50 12.27 -5.30
C ALA A 116 11.10 11.89 -5.82
N GLY A 117 10.24 11.31 -4.98
CA GLY A 117 8.92 10.82 -5.39
C GLY A 117 9.03 9.58 -6.29
N VAL A 118 9.92 8.65 -5.97
CA VAL A 118 10.16 7.42 -6.74
C VAL A 118 9.61 6.22 -6.00
N LEU A 119 8.92 5.34 -6.73
CA LEU A 119 8.47 4.03 -6.25
C LEU A 119 8.82 2.98 -7.29
N LEU A 120 9.62 1.98 -6.90
CA LEU A 120 10.03 0.88 -7.77
C LEU A 120 9.57 -0.45 -7.19
N TYR A 121 8.98 -1.31 -8.02
CA TYR A 121 8.74 -2.73 -7.71
C TYR A 121 9.79 -3.58 -8.44
N ARG A 122 10.66 -4.26 -7.70
CA ARG A 122 11.76 -5.05 -8.26
C ARG A 122 12.61 -4.26 -9.29
N GLY A 123 12.75 -2.93 -9.08
CA GLY A 123 13.49 -2.04 -9.97
C GLY A 123 12.65 -1.41 -11.09
N TYR A 124 11.42 -1.85 -11.33
CA TYR A 124 10.53 -1.24 -12.34
C TYR A 124 9.77 -0.05 -11.74
N PRO A 125 9.77 1.13 -12.40
CA PRO A 125 8.96 2.26 -11.98
C PRO A 125 7.47 1.92 -11.96
N VAL A 126 6.79 2.28 -10.88
CA VAL A 126 5.36 1.96 -10.71
C VAL A 126 4.49 2.57 -11.81
N GLU A 127 4.90 3.72 -12.34
CA GLU A 127 4.21 4.39 -13.44
C GLU A 127 4.20 3.54 -14.71
N GLN A 128 5.33 2.89 -15.04
CA GLN A 128 5.42 2.01 -16.21
C GLN A 128 4.59 0.74 -16.01
N LEU A 129 4.62 0.18 -14.80
CA LEU A 129 3.79 -0.99 -14.48
C LEU A 129 2.30 -0.64 -14.56
N ALA A 130 1.89 0.50 -14.02
CA ALA A 130 0.50 0.97 -14.07
C ALA A 130 0.00 1.20 -15.51
N GLU A 131 0.86 1.71 -16.39
CA GLU A 131 0.52 1.98 -17.78
C GLU A 131 0.46 0.71 -18.63
N LYS A 132 1.44 -0.20 -18.46
CA LYS A 132 1.76 -1.25 -19.45
C LYS A 132 1.44 -2.67 -18.97
N SER A 133 1.26 -2.89 -17.67
CA SER A 133 1.06 -4.22 -17.12
C SER A 133 -0.36 -4.46 -16.60
N THR A 134 -0.63 -5.71 -16.28
CA THR A 134 -1.80 -6.16 -15.52
C THR A 134 -1.43 -6.36 -14.05
N PHE A 135 -2.42 -6.41 -13.17
CA PHE A 135 -2.17 -6.70 -11.76
C PHE A 135 -1.56 -8.10 -11.56
N MET A 136 -1.92 -9.08 -12.39
CA MET A 136 -1.35 -10.43 -12.31
C MET A 136 0.13 -10.47 -12.71
N GLU A 137 0.57 -9.67 -13.70
CA GLU A 137 1.99 -9.51 -14.01
C GLU A 137 2.76 -8.89 -12.84
N VAL A 138 2.16 -7.89 -12.16
CA VAL A 138 2.76 -7.29 -10.96
C VAL A 138 2.80 -8.28 -9.80
N CYS A 139 1.77 -9.13 -9.62
CA CYS A 139 1.81 -10.20 -8.64
C CYS A 139 2.96 -11.16 -8.91
N TYR A 140 3.13 -11.60 -10.15
CA TYR A 140 4.24 -12.46 -10.54
C TYR A 140 5.60 -11.79 -10.28
N LEU A 141 5.76 -10.53 -10.72
CA LEU A 141 6.97 -9.75 -10.52
C LEU A 141 7.37 -9.66 -9.04
N LEU A 142 6.44 -9.32 -8.16
CA LEU A 142 6.71 -9.17 -6.73
C LEU A 142 7.09 -10.49 -6.07
N LEU A 143 6.47 -11.61 -6.46
CA LEU A 143 6.74 -12.93 -5.90
C LEU A 143 8.07 -13.50 -6.40
N TYR A 144 8.33 -13.43 -7.72
CA TYR A 144 9.42 -14.16 -8.35
C TYR A 144 10.61 -13.27 -8.77
N GLY A 145 10.45 -11.95 -8.75
CA GLY A 145 11.55 -10.99 -8.94
C GLY A 145 11.71 -10.46 -10.36
N GLU A 146 11.11 -11.09 -11.37
CA GLU A 146 11.16 -10.70 -12.78
C GLU A 146 9.76 -10.73 -13.40
N LEU A 147 9.56 -9.97 -14.49
CA LEU A 147 8.33 -10.04 -15.27
C LEU A 147 8.19 -11.41 -15.93
N PRO A 148 6.98 -11.99 -15.98
CA PRO A 148 6.76 -13.31 -16.53
C PRO A 148 6.97 -13.38 -18.05
N SER A 149 7.48 -14.50 -18.55
CA SER A 149 7.27 -14.87 -19.95
C SER A 149 5.79 -15.17 -20.22
N ARG A 150 5.42 -15.34 -21.47
CA ARG A 150 4.03 -15.69 -21.82
C ARG A 150 3.59 -16.99 -21.17
N GLU A 151 4.43 -18.02 -21.22
CA GLU A 151 4.17 -19.33 -20.64
C GLU A 151 4.03 -19.24 -19.12
N GLN A 152 4.94 -18.55 -18.46
CA GLN A 152 4.90 -18.32 -17.01
C GLN A 152 3.65 -17.53 -16.58
N PHE A 153 3.24 -16.54 -17.36
CA PHE A 153 2.02 -15.76 -17.11
C PHE A 153 0.77 -16.65 -17.23
N ASP A 154 0.69 -17.46 -18.28
CA ASP A 154 -0.45 -18.35 -18.51
C ASP A 154 -0.55 -19.44 -17.43
N GLU A 155 0.57 -20.02 -17.00
CA GLU A 155 0.64 -20.97 -15.89
C GLU A 155 0.22 -20.33 -14.57
N PHE A 156 0.80 -19.18 -14.22
CA PHE A 156 0.50 -18.45 -12.99
C PHE A 156 -0.98 -18.06 -12.92
N THR A 157 -1.50 -17.42 -13.96
CA THR A 157 -2.92 -17.00 -13.99
C THR A 157 -3.86 -18.20 -14.02
N GLY A 158 -3.50 -19.29 -14.67
CA GLY A 158 -4.19 -20.56 -14.62
C GLY A 158 -4.28 -21.11 -13.20
N SER A 159 -3.16 -21.13 -12.48
CA SER A 159 -3.13 -21.55 -11.08
C SER A 159 -4.00 -20.66 -10.19
N ILE A 160 -3.92 -19.32 -10.33
CA ILE A 160 -4.77 -18.38 -9.58
C ILE A 160 -6.26 -18.68 -9.81
N ARG A 161 -6.68 -18.85 -11.06
CA ARG A 161 -8.09 -19.14 -11.42
C ARG A 161 -8.62 -20.41 -10.76
N HIS A 162 -7.79 -21.45 -10.63
CA HIS A 162 -8.18 -22.72 -10.02
C HIS A 162 -8.22 -22.68 -8.48
N HIS A 163 -7.70 -21.61 -7.85
CA HIS A 163 -7.69 -21.46 -6.40
C HIS A 163 -8.70 -20.43 -5.85
N THR A 164 -9.55 -19.83 -6.70
CA THR A 164 -10.48 -18.75 -6.32
C THR A 164 -11.59 -19.19 -5.36
N MET A 165 -12.05 -20.45 -5.47
CA MET A 165 -13.12 -20.98 -4.60
C MET A 165 -12.66 -21.10 -3.15
N ILE A 166 -13.54 -20.73 -2.21
CA ILE A 166 -13.39 -21.03 -0.78
C ILE A 166 -14.18 -22.29 -0.43
N ASN A 167 -13.78 -22.96 0.65
CA ASN A 167 -14.52 -24.13 1.16
C ASN A 167 -15.94 -23.73 1.55
N GLU A 168 -16.94 -24.54 1.17
CA GLU A 168 -18.35 -24.26 1.46
C GLU A 168 -18.65 -24.15 2.98
N SER A 169 -17.89 -24.81 3.83
CA SER A 169 -18.02 -24.65 5.27
C SER A 169 -17.67 -23.24 5.76
N LEU A 170 -16.79 -22.50 5.04
CA LEU A 170 -16.50 -21.10 5.34
C LEU A 170 -17.71 -20.18 5.13
N ARG A 171 -18.65 -20.53 4.25
CA ARG A 171 -19.90 -19.77 4.09
C ARG A 171 -20.72 -19.78 5.39
N ARG A 172 -20.72 -20.89 6.11
CA ARG A 172 -21.39 -20.98 7.43
C ARG A 172 -20.67 -20.13 8.49
N PHE A 173 -19.36 -19.97 8.35
CA PHE A 173 -18.57 -19.12 9.26
C PHE A 173 -19.01 -17.66 9.20
N PHE A 174 -19.38 -17.16 8.02
CA PHE A 174 -19.93 -15.80 7.86
C PHE A 174 -21.23 -15.60 8.64
N ASN A 175 -22.06 -16.64 8.83
CA ASN A 175 -23.30 -16.56 9.59
C ASN A 175 -23.09 -16.27 11.08
N GLY A 176 -21.88 -16.43 11.59
CA GLY A 176 -21.49 -16.05 12.94
C GLY A 176 -21.24 -14.55 13.15
N PHE A 177 -21.16 -13.78 12.08
CA PHE A 177 -20.97 -12.33 12.17
C PHE A 177 -22.30 -11.59 12.16
N HIS A 178 -22.34 -10.45 12.85
CA HIS A 178 -23.46 -9.53 12.74
C HIS A 178 -23.48 -8.88 11.33
N HIS A 179 -24.67 -8.58 10.79
CA HIS A 179 -24.79 -7.95 9.47
C HIS A 179 -24.02 -6.64 9.32
N ASN A 180 -23.97 -5.86 10.41
CA ASN A 180 -23.24 -4.59 10.44
C ASN A 180 -21.75 -4.78 10.81
N ALA A 181 -21.24 -6.02 10.85
CA ALA A 181 -19.82 -6.24 11.10
C ALA A 181 -19.00 -5.62 9.96
N HIS A 182 -17.92 -4.92 10.32
CA HIS A 182 -17.06 -4.30 9.33
C HIS A 182 -16.40 -5.37 8.44
N PRO A 183 -16.40 -5.24 7.10
CA PRO A 183 -15.84 -6.24 6.19
C PRO A 183 -14.38 -6.61 6.49
N MET A 184 -13.57 -5.67 7.01
CA MET A 184 -12.20 -5.95 7.41
C MET A 184 -12.12 -6.96 8.57
N ALA A 185 -13.03 -6.88 9.56
CA ALA A 185 -13.07 -7.84 10.65
C ALA A 185 -13.38 -9.24 10.14
N MET A 186 -14.39 -9.35 9.26
CA MET A 186 -14.75 -10.63 8.61
C MET A 186 -13.59 -11.17 7.80
N THR A 187 -12.96 -10.32 6.97
CA THR A 187 -11.83 -10.73 6.12
C THR A 187 -10.66 -11.24 6.95
N ALA A 188 -10.25 -10.53 8.01
CA ALA A 188 -9.17 -10.97 8.88
C ALA A 188 -9.47 -12.33 9.54
N ALA A 189 -10.68 -12.51 10.07
CA ALA A 189 -11.10 -13.75 10.72
C ALA A 189 -11.16 -14.93 9.74
N VAL A 190 -11.72 -14.72 8.53
CA VAL A 190 -11.83 -15.76 7.51
C VAL A 190 -10.45 -16.14 6.98
N VAL A 191 -9.55 -15.18 6.75
CA VAL A 191 -8.18 -15.46 6.31
C VAL A 191 -7.43 -16.28 7.37
N ALA A 192 -7.53 -15.92 8.66
CA ALA A 192 -6.92 -16.73 9.72
C ALA A 192 -7.46 -18.16 9.74
N SER A 193 -8.78 -18.33 9.53
CA SER A 193 -9.45 -19.64 9.55
C SER A 193 -9.04 -20.54 8.36
N LEU A 194 -8.47 -19.99 7.26
CA LEU A 194 -7.99 -20.80 6.14
C LEU A 194 -6.95 -21.84 6.58
N SER A 195 -6.19 -21.58 7.63
CA SER A 195 -5.22 -22.52 8.19
C SER A 195 -5.87 -23.83 8.66
N ALA A 196 -7.14 -23.80 9.05
CA ALA A 196 -7.88 -24.98 9.45
C ALA A 196 -8.40 -25.81 8.25
N PHE A 197 -8.35 -25.24 7.02
CA PHE A 197 -8.82 -25.90 5.80
C PHE A 197 -7.67 -26.36 4.90
N TYR A 198 -6.48 -25.80 5.06
CA TYR A 198 -5.31 -26.05 4.19
C TYR A 198 -4.08 -26.48 5.01
N TYR A 199 -4.31 -27.30 6.05
CA TYR A 199 -3.27 -27.77 6.98
C TYR A 199 -2.21 -28.67 6.31
N ASP A 200 -2.51 -29.22 5.15
CA ASP A 200 -1.65 -30.11 4.35
C ASP A 200 -0.55 -29.41 3.55
N SER A 201 -0.55 -28.10 3.52
CA SER A 201 0.38 -27.28 2.71
C SER A 201 0.78 -25.99 3.48
N MET A 202 1.23 -26.16 4.71
CA MET A 202 1.67 -25.06 5.57
C MET A 202 3.11 -25.20 6.08
N ASN A 203 3.90 -26.08 5.48
CA ASN A 203 5.30 -26.17 5.85
C ASN A 203 6.08 -24.97 5.30
N ILE A 204 6.35 -24.00 6.18
CA ILE A 204 7.04 -22.74 5.81
C ILE A 204 8.48 -22.97 5.31
N HIS A 205 9.05 -24.15 5.50
CA HIS A 205 10.39 -24.51 5.02
C HIS A 205 10.36 -25.23 3.65
N ASP A 206 9.20 -25.64 3.18
CA ASP A 206 9.01 -26.23 1.86
C ASP A 206 8.65 -25.16 0.83
N LEU A 207 9.44 -25.05 -0.26
CA LEU A 207 9.23 -24.04 -1.30
C LEU A 207 7.90 -24.23 -2.04
N ARG A 208 7.50 -25.48 -2.26
CA ARG A 208 6.24 -25.81 -2.92
C ARG A 208 5.04 -25.38 -2.07
N ASP A 209 5.08 -25.64 -0.76
CA ASP A 209 4.01 -25.23 0.16
C ASP A 209 3.88 -23.71 0.21
N ARG A 210 5.02 -22.99 0.21
CA ARG A 210 5.03 -21.52 0.14
C ARG A 210 4.38 -20.99 -1.14
N ASP A 211 4.70 -21.62 -2.28
CA ASP A 211 4.17 -21.22 -3.57
C ASP A 211 2.67 -21.52 -3.67
N VAL A 212 2.24 -22.72 -3.26
CA VAL A 212 0.82 -23.08 -3.17
C VAL A 212 0.06 -22.13 -2.25
N PHE A 213 0.62 -21.77 -1.10
CA PHE A 213 0.03 -20.78 -0.20
C PHE A 213 -0.11 -19.42 -0.89
N ALA A 214 0.94 -18.93 -1.56
CA ALA A 214 0.93 -17.65 -2.24
C ALA A 214 -0.20 -17.57 -3.28
N HIS A 215 -0.30 -18.58 -4.14
CA HIS A 215 -1.38 -18.65 -5.13
C HIS A 215 -2.77 -18.72 -4.49
N ARG A 216 -2.93 -19.53 -3.45
CA ARG A 216 -4.22 -19.71 -2.75
C ARG A 216 -4.68 -18.41 -2.09
N ILE A 217 -3.82 -17.71 -1.38
CA ILE A 217 -4.25 -16.51 -0.66
C ILE A 217 -4.59 -15.38 -1.63
N ILE A 218 -3.76 -15.14 -2.66
CA ILE A 218 -4.02 -14.15 -3.69
C ILE A 218 -5.35 -14.44 -4.39
N ALA A 219 -5.58 -15.70 -4.78
CA ALA A 219 -6.80 -16.12 -5.46
C ALA A 219 -8.07 -15.98 -4.61
N LYS A 220 -7.98 -16.25 -3.30
CA LYS A 220 -9.15 -16.29 -2.41
C LYS A 220 -9.52 -14.94 -1.82
N MET A 221 -8.61 -14.00 -1.76
CA MET A 221 -8.88 -12.68 -1.18
C MET A 221 -10.09 -11.97 -1.83
N PRO A 222 -10.25 -11.93 -3.18
CA PRO A 222 -11.43 -11.35 -3.80
C PRO A 222 -12.74 -12.06 -3.40
N THR A 223 -12.71 -13.38 -3.34
CA THR A 223 -13.88 -14.19 -2.97
C THR A 223 -14.30 -13.95 -1.52
N ILE A 224 -13.33 -13.88 -0.60
CA ILE A 224 -13.58 -13.58 0.82
C ILE A 224 -14.14 -12.17 0.99
N ALA A 225 -13.56 -11.19 0.31
CA ALA A 225 -14.00 -9.80 0.35
C ALA A 225 -15.43 -9.64 -0.20
N ALA A 226 -15.72 -10.27 -1.34
CA ALA A 226 -17.06 -10.25 -1.92
C ALA A 226 -18.09 -10.98 -1.04
N ALA A 227 -17.70 -12.09 -0.39
CA ALA A 227 -18.56 -12.79 0.56
C ALA A 227 -18.87 -11.91 1.79
N ALA A 228 -17.88 -11.19 2.33
CA ALA A 228 -18.09 -10.23 3.41
C ALA A 228 -19.07 -9.12 3.02
N HIS A 229 -18.91 -8.58 1.81
CA HIS A 229 -19.84 -7.58 1.26
C HIS A 229 -21.25 -8.13 1.10
N LYS A 230 -21.41 -9.29 0.44
CA LYS A 230 -22.71 -9.94 0.24
C LYS A 230 -23.40 -10.29 1.57
N HIS A 231 -22.61 -10.71 2.58
CA HIS A 231 -23.13 -10.96 3.91
C HIS A 231 -23.73 -9.69 4.54
N SER A 232 -23.04 -8.55 4.43
CA SER A 232 -23.54 -7.28 4.99
C SER A 232 -24.83 -6.79 4.32
N LEU A 233 -25.08 -7.20 3.06
CA LEU A 233 -26.31 -6.89 2.32
C LEU A 233 -27.43 -7.94 2.54
N GLY A 234 -27.16 -9.05 3.22
CA GLY A 234 -28.10 -10.17 3.30
C GLY A 234 -28.35 -10.85 1.95
N GLN A 235 -27.43 -10.72 1.00
CA GLN A 235 -27.51 -11.28 -0.35
C GLN A 235 -26.81 -12.63 -0.47
N PRO A 236 -27.20 -13.49 -1.42
CA PRO A 236 -26.49 -14.75 -1.67
C PRO A 236 -25.06 -14.48 -2.18
N PHE A 237 -24.13 -15.33 -1.74
CA PHE A 237 -22.75 -15.29 -2.22
C PHE A 237 -22.71 -15.69 -3.69
N ILE A 238 -21.95 -14.93 -4.48
CA ILE A 238 -21.73 -15.18 -5.91
C ILE A 238 -20.40 -15.91 -6.05
N TYR A 239 -20.40 -16.99 -6.83
CA TYR A 239 -19.20 -17.77 -7.08
C TYR A 239 -18.30 -17.08 -8.10
N PRO A 240 -16.97 -17.25 -7.97
CA PRO A 240 -16.01 -16.79 -8.98
C PRO A 240 -16.20 -17.54 -10.31
N ARG A 241 -15.82 -16.90 -11.39
CA ARG A 241 -15.85 -17.43 -12.76
C ARG A 241 -14.44 -17.51 -13.32
N ASN A 242 -14.07 -18.66 -13.90
CA ASN A 242 -12.72 -18.89 -14.44
C ASN A 242 -12.49 -18.24 -15.81
N ASP A 243 -13.54 -17.79 -16.49
CA ASP A 243 -13.47 -17.09 -17.77
C ASP A 243 -13.23 -15.58 -17.64
N LEU A 244 -13.27 -15.05 -16.42
CA LEU A 244 -13.01 -13.64 -16.12
C LEU A 244 -11.58 -13.40 -15.66
N ASP A 245 -11.05 -12.22 -15.94
CA ASP A 245 -9.82 -11.73 -15.31
C ASP A 245 -10.06 -11.42 -13.81
N TYR A 246 -8.98 -11.14 -13.10
CA TYR A 246 -8.99 -10.98 -11.63
C TYR A 246 -9.93 -9.86 -11.16
N CYS A 247 -9.85 -8.68 -11.78
CA CYS A 247 -10.65 -7.52 -11.39
C CYS A 247 -12.10 -7.63 -11.87
N SER A 248 -12.32 -8.15 -13.06
CA SER A 248 -13.65 -8.44 -13.59
C SER A 248 -14.37 -9.48 -12.74
N ASN A 249 -13.65 -10.50 -12.26
CA ASN A 249 -14.19 -11.53 -11.38
C ASN A 249 -14.59 -10.95 -10.01
N LEU A 250 -13.78 -10.04 -9.47
CA LEU A 250 -14.15 -9.33 -8.24
C LEU A 250 -15.43 -8.51 -8.41
N LEU A 251 -15.55 -7.71 -9.49
CA LEU A 251 -16.78 -6.93 -9.78
C LEU A 251 -17.97 -7.84 -9.93
N HIS A 252 -17.81 -8.97 -10.64
CA HIS A 252 -18.86 -9.98 -10.76
C HIS A 252 -19.32 -10.48 -9.38
N MET A 253 -18.41 -10.90 -8.52
CA MET A 253 -18.75 -11.40 -7.18
C MET A 253 -19.36 -10.34 -6.27
N PHE A 254 -18.98 -9.07 -6.43
CA PHE A 254 -19.52 -7.95 -5.64
C PHE A 254 -20.95 -7.59 -6.05
N PHE A 255 -21.21 -7.48 -7.35
CA PHE A 255 -22.43 -6.83 -7.85
C PHE A 255 -23.45 -7.78 -8.47
N ALA A 256 -23.04 -8.92 -9.04
CA ALA A 256 -23.98 -9.87 -9.61
C ALA A 256 -24.98 -10.38 -8.57
N VAL A 257 -26.18 -10.69 -9.05
CA VAL A 257 -27.24 -11.39 -8.30
C VAL A 257 -27.73 -12.56 -9.14
N PRO A 258 -28.24 -13.64 -8.53
CA PRO A 258 -28.71 -14.82 -9.30
C PRO A 258 -29.85 -14.57 -10.23
N SER A 259 -30.61 -13.49 -10.00
CA SER A 259 -31.87 -13.20 -10.71
C SER A 259 -31.67 -12.54 -12.08
N GLU A 260 -30.49 -11.96 -12.34
CA GLU A 260 -30.26 -11.22 -13.61
C GLU A 260 -28.77 -11.26 -14.02
N PRO A 261 -28.48 -11.11 -15.33
CA PRO A 261 -27.08 -10.99 -15.79
C PRO A 261 -26.44 -9.70 -15.30
N TYR A 262 -25.18 -9.79 -14.88
CA TYR A 262 -24.36 -8.63 -14.57
C TYR A 262 -23.33 -8.39 -15.69
N ASN A 263 -23.39 -7.20 -16.28
CA ASN A 263 -22.47 -6.76 -17.32
C ASN A 263 -21.31 -5.96 -16.68
N ILE A 264 -20.10 -6.47 -16.82
CA ILE A 264 -18.91 -5.82 -16.27
C ILE A 264 -18.53 -4.63 -17.16
N ASP A 265 -18.40 -3.45 -16.55
CA ASP A 265 -17.87 -2.29 -17.26
C ASP A 265 -16.33 -2.42 -17.33
N PRO A 266 -15.74 -2.43 -18.56
CA PRO A 266 -14.30 -2.58 -18.72
C PRO A 266 -13.50 -1.39 -18.17
N VAL A 267 -14.07 -0.19 -18.06
CA VAL A 267 -13.42 0.98 -17.45
C VAL A 267 -13.36 0.81 -15.94
N ALA A 268 -14.42 0.30 -15.32
CA ALA A 268 -14.43 -0.03 -13.90
C ALA A 268 -13.43 -1.14 -13.57
N ALA A 269 -13.36 -2.21 -14.38
CA ALA A 269 -12.39 -3.28 -14.21
C ALA A 269 -10.94 -2.77 -14.34
N ARG A 270 -10.64 -1.94 -15.34
CA ARG A 270 -9.31 -1.35 -15.53
C ARG A 270 -8.95 -0.36 -14.40
N ALA A 271 -9.93 0.39 -13.90
CA ALA A 271 -9.70 1.29 -12.76
C ALA A 271 -9.33 0.52 -11.48
N LEU A 272 -10.01 -0.60 -11.19
CA LEU A 272 -9.64 -1.49 -10.09
C LEU A 272 -8.24 -2.08 -10.28
N GLU A 273 -7.94 -2.56 -11.48
CA GLU A 273 -6.63 -3.13 -11.79
C GLU A 273 -5.51 -2.12 -11.55
N LEU A 274 -5.70 -0.87 -12.01
CA LEU A 274 -4.76 0.21 -11.79
C LEU A 274 -4.57 0.50 -10.29
N LEU A 275 -5.67 0.61 -9.55
CA LEU A 275 -5.64 0.78 -8.10
C LEU A 275 -4.88 -0.36 -7.41
N PHE A 276 -5.09 -1.60 -7.85
CA PHE A 276 -4.43 -2.77 -7.28
C PHE A 276 -2.92 -2.77 -7.56
N ILE A 277 -2.49 -2.41 -8.77
CA ILE A 277 -1.07 -2.23 -9.08
C ILE A 277 -0.43 -1.20 -8.16
N LEU A 278 -1.07 -0.04 -7.99
CA LEU A 278 -0.54 1.07 -7.19
C LEU A 278 -0.55 0.80 -5.67
N HIS A 279 -1.33 -0.18 -5.21
CA HIS A 279 -1.42 -0.59 -3.81
C HIS A 279 -0.71 -1.91 -3.51
N ALA A 280 -0.15 -2.61 -4.52
CA ALA A 280 0.38 -3.96 -4.40
C ALA A 280 1.46 -4.08 -3.34
N ASP A 281 2.38 -3.11 -3.24
CA ASP A 281 3.37 -3.04 -2.17
C ASP A 281 3.77 -1.59 -1.84
N HIS A 282 4.37 -1.40 -0.66
CA HIS A 282 4.89 -0.10 -0.23
C HIS A 282 5.93 -0.29 0.89
N GLU A 283 6.96 -1.09 0.64
CA GLU A 283 8.09 -1.33 1.54
C GLU A 283 7.65 -1.80 2.95
N GLN A 284 8.37 -1.40 4.01
CA GLN A 284 8.13 -1.76 5.41
C GLN A 284 7.06 -0.85 6.06
N ASN A 285 5.88 -0.73 5.44
CA ASN A 285 4.74 -0.09 6.08
C ASN A 285 4.25 -0.90 7.30
N ALA A 286 3.35 -0.33 8.10
CA ALA A 286 2.90 -0.94 9.36
C ALA A 286 2.35 -2.36 9.19
N SER A 287 1.55 -2.64 8.15
CA SER A 287 0.99 -3.97 7.92
C SER A 287 2.03 -4.97 7.42
N THR A 288 2.94 -4.57 6.53
CA THR A 288 4.06 -5.41 6.07
C THR A 288 4.99 -5.77 7.22
N SER A 289 5.36 -4.79 8.05
CA SER A 289 6.17 -5.03 9.26
C SER A 289 5.46 -5.95 10.25
N THR A 290 4.13 -5.84 10.39
CA THR A 290 3.32 -6.73 11.23
C THR A 290 3.31 -8.17 10.69
N VAL A 291 3.18 -8.37 9.37
CA VAL A 291 3.28 -9.70 8.73
C VAL A 291 4.64 -10.31 8.99
N ARG A 292 5.72 -9.54 8.81
CA ARG A 292 7.09 -10.02 9.08
C ARG A 292 7.27 -10.32 10.57
N LEU A 293 6.78 -9.47 11.47
CA LEU A 293 6.89 -9.69 12.91
C LEU A 293 6.16 -10.97 13.35
N ALA A 294 4.91 -11.14 12.92
CA ALA A 294 4.12 -12.34 13.21
C ALA A 294 4.76 -13.59 12.59
N GLY A 295 5.16 -13.52 11.31
CA GLY A 295 5.80 -14.61 10.58
C GLY A 295 7.15 -15.01 11.17
N SER A 296 7.90 -14.08 11.75
CA SER A 296 9.21 -14.34 12.37
C SER A 296 9.15 -15.32 13.55
N ALA A 297 7.97 -15.49 14.14
CA ALA A 297 7.73 -16.49 15.18
C ALA A 297 7.51 -17.91 14.62
N GLY A 298 7.57 -18.11 13.28
CA GLY A 298 7.32 -19.39 12.64
C GLY A 298 5.83 -19.76 12.58
N THR A 299 4.92 -18.79 12.76
CA THR A 299 3.49 -19.06 12.66
C THR A 299 3.08 -19.39 11.23
N ASN A 300 1.93 -20.07 11.06
CA ASN A 300 1.41 -20.35 9.73
C ASN A 300 1.16 -19.07 8.94
N PRO A 301 1.32 -19.10 7.60
CA PRO A 301 1.29 -17.90 6.78
C PRO A 301 -0.08 -17.21 6.74
N TYR A 302 -1.19 -17.95 6.85
CA TYR A 302 -2.53 -17.34 6.91
C TYR A 302 -2.70 -16.47 8.15
N ALA A 303 -2.18 -16.91 9.30
CA ALA A 303 -2.21 -16.12 10.54
C ALA A 303 -1.34 -14.85 10.42
N ALA A 304 -0.16 -14.96 9.78
CA ALA A 304 0.69 -13.80 9.54
C ALA A 304 0.01 -12.76 8.63
N ILE A 305 -0.65 -13.20 7.53
CA ILE A 305 -1.39 -12.30 6.64
C ILE A 305 -2.60 -11.70 7.37
N SER A 306 -3.34 -12.46 8.19
CA SER A 306 -4.45 -11.94 8.99
C SER A 306 -4.00 -10.82 9.95
N ALA A 307 -2.81 -10.96 10.56
CA ALA A 307 -2.23 -9.89 11.38
C ALA A 307 -1.94 -8.63 10.55
N GLY A 308 -1.44 -8.78 9.32
CA GLY A 308 -1.26 -7.69 8.37
C GLY A 308 -2.59 -7.00 8.01
N ILE A 309 -3.64 -7.76 7.73
CA ILE A 309 -4.99 -7.24 7.48
C ILE A 309 -5.48 -6.42 8.67
N SER A 310 -5.29 -6.93 9.87
CA SER A 310 -5.67 -6.23 11.12
C SER A 310 -4.92 -4.90 11.29
N ALA A 311 -3.63 -4.87 11.00
CA ALA A 311 -2.83 -3.65 11.04
C ALA A 311 -3.23 -2.64 9.94
N LEU A 312 -3.59 -3.14 8.74
CA LEU A 312 -4.04 -2.30 7.62
C LEU A 312 -5.34 -1.56 7.93
N TRP A 313 -6.21 -2.14 8.73
CA TRP A 313 -7.52 -1.55 9.09
C TRP A 313 -7.40 -0.25 9.90
N GLY A 314 -6.27 0.01 10.52
CA GLY A 314 -6.08 1.22 11.33
C GLY A 314 -6.25 2.52 10.53
N PRO A 315 -6.88 3.58 11.11
CA PRO A 315 -7.14 4.86 10.43
C PRO A 315 -5.86 5.62 10.08
N SER A 316 -4.74 5.29 10.71
CA SER A 316 -3.42 5.85 10.39
C SER A 316 -2.68 5.06 9.31
N HIS A 317 -3.33 4.08 8.69
CA HIS A 317 -2.78 3.24 7.62
C HIS A 317 -3.81 3.08 6.49
N GLY A 318 -4.32 1.89 6.21
CA GLY A 318 -5.21 1.65 5.06
C GLY A 318 -6.62 2.23 5.20
N GLY A 319 -7.07 2.62 6.40
CA GLY A 319 -8.34 3.32 6.59
C GLY A 319 -8.35 4.80 6.15
N ALA A 320 -7.25 5.31 5.61
CA ALA A 320 -7.15 6.72 5.21
C ALA A 320 -8.09 7.07 4.03
N ASN A 321 -8.30 6.16 3.08
CA ASN A 321 -9.20 6.38 1.93
C ASN A 321 -10.68 6.50 2.35
N GLU A 322 -11.12 5.75 3.36
CA GLU A 322 -12.44 5.88 3.95
C GLU A 322 -12.59 7.24 4.66
N ALA A 323 -11.53 7.67 5.36
CA ALA A 323 -11.50 8.94 6.06
C ALA A 323 -11.52 10.15 5.11
N VAL A 324 -10.94 10.04 3.92
CA VAL A 324 -11.03 11.10 2.88
C VAL A 324 -12.48 11.35 2.47
N LEU A 325 -13.24 10.29 2.18
CA LEU A 325 -14.65 10.47 1.81
C LEU A 325 -15.48 11.02 2.96
N ALA A 326 -15.27 10.54 4.19
CA ALA A 326 -15.94 11.08 5.36
C ALA A 326 -15.68 12.58 5.52
N MET A 327 -14.44 13.01 5.31
CA MET A 327 -14.04 14.40 5.33
C MET A 327 -14.71 15.23 4.22
N LEU A 328 -14.75 14.71 2.98
CA LEU A 328 -15.42 15.39 1.86
C LEU A 328 -16.92 15.53 2.12
N GLU A 329 -17.58 14.50 2.66
CA GLU A 329 -18.97 14.55 3.09
C GLU A 329 -19.20 15.59 4.21
N GLU A 330 -18.27 15.70 5.17
CA GLU A 330 -18.33 16.71 6.26
C GLU A 330 -18.15 18.13 5.73
N ILE A 331 -17.24 18.36 4.78
CA ILE A 331 -17.08 19.65 4.10
C ILE A 331 -18.36 20.01 3.33
N GLY A 332 -18.94 19.04 2.63
CA GLY A 332 -20.24 19.08 1.97
C GLY A 332 -20.29 19.93 0.72
N THR A 333 -19.85 21.20 0.75
CA THR A 333 -19.88 22.12 -0.39
C THR A 333 -18.57 22.88 -0.56
N VAL A 334 -18.32 23.36 -1.79
CA VAL A 334 -17.13 24.15 -2.15
C VAL A 334 -17.00 25.41 -1.28
N ASP A 335 -18.10 26.04 -0.92
CA ASP A 335 -18.12 27.27 -0.10
C ASP A 335 -17.58 27.05 1.33
N ASN A 336 -17.62 25.83 1.82
CA ASN A 336 -17.11 25.45 3.14
C ASN A 336 -15.59 25.22 3.16
N ILE A 337 -14.93 25.01 2.02
CA ILE A 337 -13.50 24.69 1.94
C ILE A 337 -12.64 25.68 2.75
N PRO A 338 -12.78 27.01 2.64
CA PRO A 338 -11.93 27.96 3.38
C PRO A 338 -12.01 27.75 4.90
N ARG A 339 -13.20 27.46 5.43
CA ARG A 339 -13.41 27.19 6.86
C ARG A 339 -12.64 25.94 7.29
N PHE A 340 -12.75 24.84 6.56
CA PHE A 340 -12.10 23.58 6.89
C PHE A 340 -10.57 23.65 6.71
N LEU A 341 -10.08 24.39 5.73
CA LEU A 341 -8.66 24.68 5.60
C LEU A 341 -8.12 25.49 6.78
N ALA A 342 -8.88 26.46 7.28
CA ALA A 342 -8.51 27.19 8.49
C ALA A 342 -8.45 26.27 9.71
N MET A 343 -9.41 25.36 9.87
CA MET A 343 -9.39 24.33 10.92
C MET A 343 -8.17 23.40 10.80
N ALA A 344 -7.80 23.00 9.59
CA ALA A 344 -6.62 22.13 9.36
C ALA A 344 -5.30 22.82 9.70
N LYS A 345 -5.24 24.15 9.62
CA LYS A 345 -4.07 24.97 9.98
C LYS A 345 -3.97 25.22 11.48
N ASP A 346 -5.09 25.16 12.20
CA ASP A 346 -5.15 25.41 13.63
C ASP A 346 -4.69 24.19 14.41
N LYS A 347 -3.55 24.32 15.13
CA LYS A 347 -2.99 23.24 15.97
C LYS A 347 -3.89 22.84 17.14
N SER A 348 -4.83 23.68 17.56
CA SER A 348 -5.80 23.37 18.61
C SER A 348 -7.00 22.58 18.08
N SER A 349 -7.20 22.57 16.77
CA SER A 349 -8.24 21.80 16.10
C SER A 349 -7.84 20.33 16.00
N HIS A 350 -8.81 19.43 16.18
CA HIS A 350 -8.64 17.99 15.93
C HIS A 350 -8.88 17.62 14.45
N PHE A 351 -9.31 18.58 13.64
CA PHE A 351 -9.57 18.36 12.20
C PHE A 351 -8.25 18.17 11.44
N LYS A 352 -8.21 17.15 10.58
CA LYS A 352 -7.07 16.84 9.69
C LYS A 352 -7.55 16.78 8.26
N LEU A 353 -6.81 17.40 7.35
CA LEU A 353 -7.06 17.27 5.92
C LEU A 353 -6.59 15.88 5.47
N MET A 354 -7.52 14.94 5.40
CA MET A 354 -7.23 13.56 5.03
C MET A 354 -6.89 13.46 3.54
N GLY A 355 -5.96 12.54 3.18
CA GLY A 355 -5.50 12.38 1.80
C GLY A 355 -4.47 13.42 1.35
N PHE A 356 -3.99 14.30 2.26
CA PHE A 356 -2.92 15.26 2.02
C PHE A 356 -1.69 14.96 2.87
N GLY A 357 -0.52 15.05 2.24
CA GLY A 357 0.75 14.68 2.85
C GLY A 357 0.95 13.16 2.91
N HIS A 358 2.18 12.75 3.14
CA HIS A 358 2.55 11.36 3.26
C HIS A 358 3.72 11.21 4.23
N ARG A 359 3.76 10.11 5.01
CA ARG A 359 4.84 9.89 5.98
C ARG A 359 6.21 9.74 5.29
N VAL A 360 6.24 9.18 4.08
CA VAL A 360 7.45 8.90 3.31
C VAL A 360 7.69 9.97 2.25
N TYR A 361 6.69 10.21 1.36
CA TYR A 361 6.84 11.22 0.32
C TYR A 361 6.81 12.63 0.90
N LYS A 362 7.93 13.33 0.75
CA LYS A 362 8.07 14.77 1.07
C LYS A 362 7.91 15.64 -0.18
N ASN A 363 7.55 15.01 -1.28
CA ASN A 363 7.21 15.60 -2.56
C ASN A 363 5.91 14.95 -3.04
N PHE A 364 5.57 15.04 -4.33
CA PHE A 364 4.38 14.40 -4.87
C PHE A 364 4.46 12.87 -4.77
N ASP A 365 3.35 12.25 -4.34
CA ASP A 365 3.18 10.81 -4.44
C ASP A 365 3.08 10.41 -5.93
N PRO A 366 3.99 9.59 -6.48
CA PRO A 366 4.00 9.23 -7.91
C PRO A 366 2.70 8.57 -8.35
N ARG A 367 1.97 7.94 -7.42
CA ARG A 367 0.70 7.26 -7.67
C ARG A 367 -0.46 8.25 -7.85
N ALA A 368 -0.43 9.40 -7.17
CA ALA A 368 -1.55 10.36 -7.16
C ALA A 368 -1.87 10.90 -8.57
N LYS A 369 -0.87 11.20 -9.38
CA LYS A 369 -1.05 11.66 -10.77
C LYS A 369 -1.79 10.65 -11.63
N ILE A 370 -1.43 9.38 -11.50
CA ILE A 370 -2.02 8.27 -12.27
C ILE A 370 -3.48 8.07 -11.87
N ILE A 371 -3.73 8.01 -10.57
CA ILE A 371 -5.08 7.84 -10.02
C ILE A 371 -5.99 9.01 -10.38
N ARG A 372 -5.49 10.24 -10.33
CA ARG A 372 -6.25 11.42 -10.75
C ARG A 372 -6.72 11.31 -12.19
N ALA A 373 -5.83 10.95 -13.11
CA ALA A 373 -6.19 10.76 -14.52
C ALA A 373 -7.22 9.65 -14.73
N MET A 374 -7.12 8.56 -13.97
CA MET A 374 -8.09 7.47 -14.01
C MET A 374 -9.44 7.89 -13.43
N CYS A 375 -9.45 8.70 -12.35
CA CYS A 375 -10.68 9.22 -11.76
C CYS A 375 -11.51 9.99 -12.77
N HIS A 376 -10.90 10.89 -13.53
CA HIS A 376 -11.58 11.61 -14.61
C HIS A 376 -12.19 10.67 -15.65
N LYS A 377 -11.45 9.64 -16.08
CA LYS A 377 -11.95 8.66 -17.08
C LYS A 377 -13.15 7.88 -16.56
N VAL A 378 -13.11 7.44 -15.29
CA VAL A 378 -14.20 6.67 -14.67
C VAL A 378 -15.46 7.52 -14.57
N LEU A 379 -15.34 8.76 -14.09
CA LEU A 379 -16.49 9.66 -13.92
C LEU A 379 -17.12 9.99 -15.26
N ALA A 380 -16.32 10.37 -16.27
CA ALA A 380 -16.80 10.65 -17.61
C ALA A 380 -17.56 9.45 -18.22
N LYS A 381 -17.00 8.23 -18.08
CA LYS A 381 -17.61 7.03 -18.64
C LYS A 381 -18.93 6.67 -17.94
N LEU A 382 -18.99 6.83 -16.63
CA LEU A 382 -20.18 6.49 -15.84
C LEU A 382 -21.25 7.59 -15.83
N GLY A 383 -21.04 8.70 -16.56
CA GLY A 383 -21.97 9.84 -16.60
C GLY A 383 -22.12 10.49 -15.21
N ARG A 384 -21.04 10.52 -14.43
CA ARG A 384 -21.00 11.09 -13.07
C ARG A 384 -20.05 12.27 -12.97
N ASP A 385 -19.82 12.97 -14.09
CA ASP A 385 -18.98 14.17 -14.15
C ASP A 385 -19.50 15.31 -13.25
N ASP A 386 -20.81 15.30 -12.97
CA ASP A 386 -21.51 16.19 -12.08
C ASP A 386 -21.56 15.72 -10.61
N ASN A 387 -20.74 14.72 -10.25
CA ASN A 387 -20.68 14.23 -8.87
C ASN A 387 -20.17 15.34 -7.94
N PRO A 388 -20.98 15.82 -6.97
CA PRO A 388 -20.63 16.95 -6.10
C PRO A 388 -19.37 16.69 -5.25
N LEU A 389 -19.14 15.42 -4.85
CA LEU A 389 -17.93 15.07 -4.07
C LEU A 389 -16.65 15.16 -4.91
N PHE A 390 -16.76 14.87 -6.23
CA PHE A 390 -15.62 14.99 -7.13
C PHE A 390 -15.29 16.45 -7.42
N GLU A 391 -16.30 17.29 -7.70
CA GLU A 391 -16.13 18.72 -7.87
C GLU A 391 -15.51 19.34 -6.60
N LEU A 392 -16.02 18.98 -5.43
CA LEU A 392 -15.49 19.38 -4.14
C LEU A 392 -14.03 18.96 -3.96
N ALA A 393 -13.68 17.72 -4.32
CA ALA A 393 -12.31 17.22 -4.22
C ALA A 393 -11.35 17.96 -5.16
N LEU A 394 -11.73 18.18 -6.43
CA LEU A 394 -10.93 18.96 -7.38
C LEU A 394 -10.70 20.38 -6.88
N ARG A 395 -11.74 21.04 -6.35
CA ARG A 395 -11.63 22.40 -5.85
C ARG A 395 -10.81 22.50 -4.59
N LEU A 396 -10.95 21.51 -3.69
CA LEU A 396 -10.12 21.40 -2.49
C LEU A 396 -8.64 21.21 -2.86
N GLU A 397 -8.34 20.32 -3.82
CA GLU A 397 -6.98 20.13 -4.33
C GLU A 397 -6.41 21.44 -4.89
N GLU A 398 -7.15 22.12 -5.78
CA GLU A 398 -6.72 23.36 -6.41
C GLU A 398 -6.36 24.44 -5.38
N ILE A 399 -7.22 24.63 -4.39
CA ILE A 399 -7.01 25.64 -3.32
C ILE A 399 -5.82 25.23 -2.44
N ALA A 400 -5.74 23.96 -2.03
CA ALA A 400 -4.65 23.50 -1.18
C ALA A 400 -3.28 23.59 -1.87
N LEU A 401 -3.20 23.32 -3.17
CA LEU A 401 -1.96 23.43 -3.95
C LEU A 401 -1.50 24.88 -4.18
N GLN A 402 -2.37 25.87 -3.96
CA GLN A 402 -2.05 27.30 -4.03
C GLN A 402 -1.81 27.94 -2.65
N ASP A 403 -2.11 27.26 -1.57
CA ASP A 403 -2.01 27.75 -0.23
C ASP A 403 -0.60 27.57 0.35
N GLU A 404 0.04 28.65 0.79
CA GLU A 404 1.42 28.68 1.29
C GLU A 404 1.66 27.69 2.43
N TYR A 405 0.69 27.53 3.35
CA TYR A 405 0.82 26.57 4.47
C TYR A 405 1.02 25.13 4.01
N PHE A 406 0.28 24.70 2.97
CA PHE A 406 0.38 23.34 2.42
C PHE A 406 1.63 23.18 1.56
N ILE A 407 1.99 24.20 0.78
CA ILE A 407 3.20 24.22 -0.06
C ILE A 407 4.47 24.12 0.80
N GLU A 408 4.61 24.97 1.82
CA GLU A 408 5.78 24.98 2.71
C GLU A 408 5.95 23.64 3.46
N ARG A 409 4.85 22.99 3.81
CA ARG A 409 4.85 21.71 4.52
C ARG A 409 4.80 20.50 3.60
N LYS A 410 4.78 20.75 2.28
CA LYS A 410 4.73 19.70 1.24
C LYS A 410 3.54 18.74 1.44
N LEU A 411 2.38 19.27 1.81
CA LEU A 411 1.15 18.54 2.01
C LEU A 411 0.39 18.41 0.69
N TYR A 412 0.89 17.54 -0.19
CA TYR A 412 0.30 17.26 -1.50
C TYR A 412 -0.74 16.12 -1.41
N PRO A 413 -1.72 16.06 -2.34
CA PRO A 413 -2.63 14.93 -2.43
C PRO A 413 -1.86 13.62 -2.64
N ASN A 414 -2.26 12.58 -1.90
CA ASN A 414 -1.69 11.25 -2.01
C ASN A 414 -2.64 10.27 -2.72
N VAL A 415 -2.26 8.98 -2.76
CA VAL A 415 -3.04 7.93 -3.43
C VAL A 415 -4.46 7.79 -2.86
N ASP A 416 -4.66 8.03 -1.56
CA ASP A 416 -5.95 7.83 -0.89
C ASP A 416 -6.98 8.91 -1.27
N PHE A 417 -6.52 10.10 -1.70
CA PHE A 417 -7.40 11.22 -2.03
C PHE A 417 -8.38 10.91 -3.17
N TYR A 418 -7.90 10.25 -4.24
CA TYR A 418 -8.77 9.91 -5.40
C TYR A 418 -9.29 8.49 -5.40
N SER A 419 -8.63 7.54 -4.71
CA SER A 419 -9.03 6.14 -4.73
C SER A 419 -10.45 5.92 -4.21
N GLY A 420 -10.82 6.61 -3.12
CA GLY A 420 -12.16 6.55 -2.56
C GLY A 420 -13.25 7.05 -3.52
N ILE A 421 -12.96 8.11 -4.29
CA ILE A 421 -13.87 8.67 -5.30
C ILE A 421 -14.10 7.66 -6.42
N ILE A 422 -13.03 7.00 -6.90
CA ILE A 422 -13.13 5.95 -7.93
C ILE A 422 -13.98 4.79 -7.41
N TYR A 423 -13.72 4.29 -6.20
CA TYR A 423 -14.50 3.21 -5.61
C TYR A 423 -15.98 3.59 -5.49
N SER A 424 -16.28 4.79 -5.01
CA SER A 424 -17.67 5.29 -4.93
C SER A 424 -18.33 5.40 -6.30
N ALA A 425 -17.61 5.87 -7.31
CA ALA A 425 -18.11 5.99 -8.68
C ALA A 425 -18.46 4.62 -9.29
N ILE A 426 -17.68 3.60 -8.99
CA ILE A 426 -17.93 2.20 -9.40
C ILE A 426 -19.13 1.61 -8.63
N GLY A 427 -19.51 2.18 -7.49
CA GLY A 427 -20.61 1.70 -6.64
C GLY A 427 -20.16 0.83 -5.46
N ILE A 428 -18.88 0.79 -5.18
CA ILE A 428 -18.33 0.08 -4.01
C ILE A 428 -18.64 0.88 -2.75
N PRO A 429 -19.21 0.26 -1.70
CA PRO A 429 -19.52 0.97 -0.47
C PRO A 429 -18.25 1.33 0.30
N ARG A 430 -18.26 2.47 0.99
CA ARG A 430 -17.12 3.00 1.75
C ARG A 430 -16.50 1.95 2.69
N SER A 431 -17.30 1.18 3.40
CA SER A 431 -16.85 0.12 4.33
C SER A 431 -16.02 -1.00 3.67
N ALA A 432 -16.05 -1.11 2.32
CA ALA A 432 -15.28 -2.10 1.57
C ALA A 432 -13.93 -1.55 1.04
N PHE A 433 -13.65 -0.26 1.14
CA PHE A 433 -12.45 0.34 0.54
C PHE A 433 -11.16 -0.25 1.09
N THR A 434 -11.04 -0.33 2.42
CA THR A 434 -9.86 -0.94 3.06
C THR A 434 -9.73 -2.43 2.74
N VAL A 435 -10.83 -3.14 2.50
CA VAL A 435 -10.80 -4.55 2.05
C VAL A 435 -10.23 -4.67 0.64
N LEU A 436 -10.60 -3.76 -0.28
CA LEU A 436 -10.01 -3.73 -1.63
C LEU A 436 -8.51 -3.43 -1.57
N PHE A 437 -8.11 -2.54 -0.68
CA PHE A 437 -6.69 -2.31 -0.40
C PHE A 437 -6.01 -3.60 0.11
N ALA A 438 -6.63 -4.35 1.02
CA ALA A 438 -6.10 -5.62 1.50
C ALA A 438 -5.93 -6.65 0.38
N ILE A 439 -6.88 -6.73 -0.57
CA ILE A 439 -6.75 -7.60 -1.76
C ILE A 439 -5.48 -7.23 -2.54
N ALA A 440 -5.31 -5.96 -2.87
CA ALA A 440 -4.16 -5.47 -3.63
C ALA A 440 -2.83 -5.73 -2.90
N ARG A 441 -2.77 -5.43 -1.59
CA ARG A 441 -1.58 -5.53 -0.76
C ARG A 441 -1.20 -6.97 -0.40
N THR A 442 -2.08 -7.92 -0.57
CA THR A 442 -1.82 -9.33 -0.22
C THR A 442 -0.57 -9.87 -0.89
N VAL A 443 -0.34 -9.55 -2.15
CA VAL A 443 0.87 -10.01 -2.86
C VAL A 443 2.15 -9.43 -2.25
N GLY A 444 2.15 -8.15 -1.88
CA GLY A 444 3.29 -7.52 -1.21
C GLY A 444 3.58 -8.18 0.14
N TRP A 445 2.56 -8.44 0.95
CA TRP A 445 2.72 -9.16 2.22
C TRP A 445 3.30 -10.56 2.03
N VAL A 446 2.81 -11.30 1.03
CA VAL A 446 3.30 -12.64 0.72
C VAL A 446 4.74 -12.59 0.27
N ALA A 447 5.10 -11.68 -0.64
CA ALA A 447 6.47 -11.52 -1.12
C ALA A 447 7.45 -11.20 0.04
N HIS A 448 7.10 -10.26 0.90
CA HIS A 448 7.90 -9.91 2.08
C HIS A 448 7.99 -11.05 3.11
N TRP A 449 6.91 -11.82 3.28
CA TRP A 449 6.92 -13.00 4.13
C TRP A 449 7.84 -14.09 3.56
N GLN A 450 7.76 -14.40 2.25
CA GLN A 450 8.62 -15.37 1.58
C GLN A 450 10.10 -14.96 1.63
N GLU A 451 10.39 -13.67 1.40
CA GLU A 451 11.75 -13.13 1.49
C GLU A 451 12.31 -13.30 2.91
N MET A 452 11.53 -12.96 3.94
CA MET A 452 11.92 -13.12 5.34
C MET A 452 12.20 -14.58 5.72
N ILE A 453 11.32 -15.52 5.36
CA ILE A 453 11.49 -16.96 5.67
C ILE A 453 12.70 -17.54 4.93
N SER A 454 13.07 -16.96 3.80
CA SER A 454 14.23 -17.39 3.00
C SER A 454 15.55 -16.75 3.46
N ASP A 455 15.50 -15.75 4.34
CA ASP A 455 16.67 -15.03 4.85
C ASP A 455 17.40 -15.89 5.91
N PRO A 456 18.67 -16.29 5.68
CA PRO A 456 19.45 -17.04 6.67
C PRO A 456 19.72 -16.26 7.96
N ASP A 457 19.68 -14.94 7.89
CA ASP A 457 19.83 -14.04 9.05
C ASP A 457 18.51 -13.77 9.78
N MET A 458 17.41 -14.38 9.36
CA MET A 458 16.10 -14.24 10.00
C MET A 458 16.16 -14.57 11.49
N ARG A 459 15.59 -13.70 12.29
CA ARG A 459 15.45 -13.87 13.74
C ARG A 459 14.03 -13.51 14.16
N ILE A 460 13.56 -14.13 15.24
CA ILE A 460 12.28 -13.76 15.86
C ILE A 460 12.31 -12.28 16.25
N GLY A 461 11.33 -11.53 15.81
CA GLY A 461 11.16 -10.12 16.15
C GLY A 461 10.80 -9.97 17.64
N ARG A 462 11.74 -9.46 18.43
CA ARG A 462 11.56 -9.19 19.86
C ARG A 462 12.16 -7.84 20.23
N PRO A 463 11.42 -6.75 20.02
CA PRO A 463 11.87 -5.41 20.40
C PRO A 463 12.20 -5.32 21.88
N ARG A 464 13.17 -4.47 22.22
CA ARG A 464 13.50 -4.12 23.60
C ARG A 464 12.69 -2.88 24.00
N GLN A 465 12.60 -2.64 25.31
CA GLN A 465 11.91 -1.47 25.86
C GLN A 465 12.78 -0.75 26.87
N LEU A 466 12.60 0.57 26.99
CA LEU A 466 13.07 1.36 28.12
C LEU A 466 12.03 1.20 29.24
N TYR A 467 12.42 0.52 30.31
CA TYR A 467 11.54 0.35 31.47
C TYR A 467 11.54 1.62 32.34
N THR A 468 10.37 2.20 32.52
CA THR A 468 10.15 3.41 33.34
C THR A 468 9.19 3.17 34.52
N GLY A 469 8.89 1.91 34.81
CA GLY A 469 8.04 1.52 35.92
C GLY A 469 8.76 1.57 37.28
N PRO A 470 8.09 1.20 38.37
CA PRO A 470 8.68 1.13 39.69
C PRO A 470 9.85 0.15 39.76
N MET A 471 10.79 0.42 40.64
CA MET A 471 11.82 -0.57 41.02
C MET A 471 11.16 -1.81 41.66
N GLN A 472 11.96 -2.83 41.92
CA GLN A 472 11.49 -4.04 42.59
C GLN A 472 10.74 -3.69 43.89
N ARG A 473 9.59 -4.30 44.07
CA ARG A 473 8.75 -4.16 45.24
C ARG A 473 8.36 -5.56 45.76
N ASP A 474 8.26 -5.71 47.07
CA ASP A 474 7.79 -6.94 47.65
C ASP A 474 6.27 -7.08 47.49
N TYR A 475 5.80 -8.31 47.38
CA TYR A 475 4.39 -8.60 47.33
C TYR A 475 3.79 -8.39 48.73
N ALA A 476 2.71 -7.64 48.81
CA ALA A 476 1.90 -7.49 50.01
C ALA A 476 0.57 -8.20 49.80
N GLU A 477 0.09 -8.90 50.83
CA GLU A 477 -1.24 -9.53 50.84
C GLU A 477 -2.34 -8.48 50.64
N VAL A 478 -3.47 -8.88 50.00
CA VAL A 478 -4.55 -7.93 49.68
C VAL A 478 -5.07 -7.21 50.94
N SER A 479 -5.11 -7.91 52.07
CA SER A 479 -5.49 -7.37 53.38
C SER A 479 -4.55 -6.34 53.96
N GLN A 480 -3.31 -6.25 53.44
CA GLN A 480 -2.24 -5.34 53.86
C GLN A 480 -2.05 -4.15 52.91
N ARG A 481 -2.82 -4.09 51.81
CA ARG A 481 -2.76 -2.99 50.85
C ARG A 481 -3.65 -1.84 51.27
N SER A 482 -3.10 -0.67 51.41
CA SER A 482 -3.81 0.60 51.65
C SER A 482 -4.39 1.23 50.37
#